data_6d0206ae9884d3ac63c6716051e30340
#
_entry.id   6d0206ae9884d3ac63c6716051e30340
#
_cell.length_a   1.000
_cell.length_b   1.000
_cell.length_c   1.000
_cell.angle_alpha   90.00
_cell.angle_beta   90.00
_cell.angle_gamma   90.00
#
_symmetry.space_group_name_H-M   'P 1'
#
loop_
_entity.id
_entity.type
_entity.pdbx_description
1 polymer ?
#
loop_
_entity_poly.entity_id
_entity_poly.type
_entity_poly.pdbx_seq_one_letter_code
_entity_poly.pdbx_strand_id
1 'polypeptide(L)'
;MEKQISSKSRSKFADKTVVITGSGTGIGQAIARKFAENGANIVIMGRRKEPLDQTAGILEGIIASSGSSARLGVFPGVDVADEAGINSMFETIQKQFGGVDIIVNNAGVSGPVKTFTNASVKEFREAVAIHLTGTYWTSVSALRAMKRGSKIITIATFFTEENRYEQRPYRFRTPYTAAQGAKNRLAEALAWELVERDIRSVATNPGPVHSDRIYKTVYPKAAAEFLRIGGYPGLSSFEIEKVTAGALPLLGESPDIVAKGVSQVAREIAISRGQTSIEEDISKLSDTVAGALAKMQEIAEKIQSNTSKMIVDGEFLKQEEVADMVINLCDDNISRLINGRVIPNDRVFYPVKPIVGTAVDGLTQPDVKGKVIVITTSSSAKKDSERVKELGRLARAAGAKDVILLAHNRHDMSQYDEYHNHVIDMLDEEAVHRHFNAVKKRSSRIDSIIHFTGDYDYNTPLSSLSRKQWDALVDNFIYIPGLITKEGVNALAPDGAIQEPIKFKDSKGVIVIVGPDAPVGKKISGLLRARADVFRGALRPYTATVNQELSDVLGSSIRLYLVLAGNSEGLEPDDGKICHSALNLASGAALKRNEAIFYIDEGRK
;
A
#
# COMPACT_ATOMS: atom_id res chain seq x y z
N MET A 1 -44.42 3.06 -49.17
CA MET A 1 -42.96 3.12 -49.16
C MET A 1 -42.51 3.93 -47.95
N GLU A 2 -42.49 3.24 -46.78
CA GLU A 2 -41.95 3.82 -45.56
C GLU A 2 -40.43 3.69 -45.55
N LYS A 3 -39.77 4.84 -45.52
CA LYS A 3 -38.32 4.89 -45.31
C LYS A 3 -38.03 4.48 -43.85
N GLN A 4 -37.62 3.24 -43.64
CA GLN A 4 -36.90 2.84 -42.44
C GLN A 4 -35.59 3.66 -42.39
N ILE A 5 -35.61 4.75 -41.65
CA ILE A 5 -34.39 5.43 -41.21
C ILE A 5 -33.86 4.55 -40.09
N SER A 6 -32.90 3.67 -40.42
CA SER A 6 -32.07 2.97 -39.44
C SER A 6 -31.30 4.03 -38.66
N SER A 7 -31.81 4.37 -37.49
CA SER A 7 -31.02 5.10 -36.48
C SER A 7 -29.90 4.16 -36.05
N LYS A 8 -28.70 4.33 -36.64
CA LYS A 8 -27.49 3.76 -36.05
C LYS A 8 -27.47 4.24 -34.61
N SER A 9 -27.73 3.34 -33.67
CA SER A 9 -27.62 3.63 -32.23
C SER A 9 -26.23 4.23 -32.01
N ARG A 10 -26.20 5.48 -31.56
CA ARG A 10 -24.93 6.17 -31.25
C ARG A 10 -24.21 5.37 -30.18
N SER A 11 -22.92 5.05 -30.40
CA SER A 11 -22.12 4.29 -29.45
C SER A 11 -22.11 4.96 -28.07
N LYS A 12 -22.16 4.19 -26.99
CA LYS A 12 -22.38 4.64 -25.59
C LYS A 12 -21.43 5.77 -25.16
N PHE A 13 -20.19 5.76 -25.65
CA PHE A 13 -19.16 6.75 -25.31
C PHE A 13 -18.70 7.57 -26.52
N ALA A 14 -19.51 7.66 -27.57
CA ALA A 14 -19.19 8.51 -28.72
C ALA A 14 -18.87 9.95 -28.26
N ASP A 15 -17.80 10.53 -28.80
CA ASP A 15 -17.26 11.86 -28.49
C ASP A 15 -16.74 12.04 -27.06
N LYS A 16 -16.71 10.99 -26.24
CA LYS A 16 -16.10 11.03 -24.90
C LYS A 16 -14.59 10.76 -24.99
N THR A 17 -13.80 11.56 -24.32
CA THR A 17 -12.34 11.36 -24.19
C THR A 17 -12.03 10.63 -22.90
N VAL A 18 -11.45 9.44 -23.03
CA VAL A 18 -11.10 8.55 -21.94
C VAL A 18 -9.58 8.41 -21.84
N VAL A 19 -9.02 8.77 -20.70
CA VAL A 19 -7.60 8.62 -20.38
C VAL A 19 -7.41 7.39 -19.50
N ILE A 20 -6.50 6.48 -19.87
CA ILE A 20 -6.24 5.25 -19.11
C ILE A 20 -4.76 5.18 -18.76
N THR A 21 -4.44 5.16 -17.44
CA THR A 21 -3.05 5.03 -16.99
C THR A 21 -2.62 3.57 -16.96
N GLY A 22 -1.37 3.29 -17.38
CA GLY A 22 -0.83 1.93 -17.41
C GLY A 22 -1.53 1.00 -18.41
N SER A 23 -1.85 1.50 -19.58
CA SER A 23 -2.69 0.85 -20.59
C SER A 23 -1.94 0.01 -21.64
N GLY A 24 -0.62 -0.19 -21.46
CA GLY A 24 0.17 -0.99 -22.40
C GLY A 24 -0.07 -2.51 -22.31
N THR A 25 -0.63 -3.02 -21.21
CA THR A 25 -0.89 -4.46 -21.01
C THR A 25 -2.02 -4.67 -20.00
N GLY A 26 -2.53 -5.89 -19.95
CA GLY A 26 -3.40 -6.35 -18.86
C GLY A 26 -4.72 -5.61 -18.76
N ILE A 27 -5.15 -5.31 -17.54
CA ILE A 27 -6.43 -4.65 -17.25
C ILE A 27 -6.55 -3.31 -18.00
N GLY A 28 -5.47 -2.49 -18.02
CA GLY A 28 -5.51 -1.21 -18.70
C GLY A 28 -5.69 -1.32 -20.22
N GLN A 29 -5.08 -2.33 -20.85
CA GLN A 29 -5.29 -2.63 -22.27
C GLN A 29 -6.74 -3.11 -22.54
N ALA A 30 -7.26 -4.00 -21.68
CA ALA A 30 -8.64 -4.49 -21.81
C ALA A 30 -9.66 -3.35 -21.67
N ILE A 31 -9.45 -2.43 -20.72
CA ILE A 31 -10.28 -1.24 -20.55
C ILE A 31 -10.23 -0.35 -21.80
N ALA A 32 -9.02 -0.09 -22.35
CA ALA A 32 -8.86 0.72 -23.55
C ALA A 32 -9.61 0.13 -24.75
N ARG A 33 -9.52 -1.19 -24.95
CA ARG A 33 -10.27 -1.91 -25.98
C ARG A 33 -11.78 -1.74 -25.82
N LYS A 34 -12.31 -1.97 -24.62
CA LYS A 34 -13.75 -1.85 -24.36
C LYS A 34 -14.29 -0.43 -24.62
N PHE A 35 -13.54 0.60 -24.23
CA PHE A 35 -13.95 1.98 -24.54
C PHE A 35 -13.88 2.27 -26.06
N ALA A 36 -12.86 1.77 -26.76
CA ALA A 36 -12.76 1.91 -28.21
C ALA A 36 -13.94 1.21 -28.94
N GLU A 37 -14.30 0.00 -28.54
CA GLU A 37 -15.48 -0.75 -29.02
C GLU A 37 -16.79 0.04 -28.81
N ASN A 38 -16.83 0.88 -27.78
CA ASN A 38 -17.96 1.75 -27.45
C ASN A 38 -17.82 3.19 -28.01
N GLY A 39 -16.89 3.42 -28.94
CA GLY A 39 -16.77 4.64 -29.75
C GLY A 39 -16.11 5.84 -29.06
N ALA A 40 -15.42 5.65 -27.94
CA ALA A 40 -14.73 6.71 -27.22
C ALA A 40 -13.43 7.14 -27.94
N ASN A 41 -13.06 8.41 -27.79
CA ASN A 41 -11.67 8.84 -28.01
C ASN A 41 -10.80 8.27 -26.88
N ILE A 42 -9.71 7.63 -27.22
CA ILE A 42 -8.87 6.92 -26.26
C ILE A 42 -7.51 7.61 -26.12
N VAL A 43 -7.09 7.81 -24.89
CA VAL A 43 -5.73 8.23 -24.56
C VAL A 43 -5.10 7.16 -23.70
N ILE A 44 -4.04 6.56 -24.23
CA ILE A 44 -3.24 5.53 -23.55
C ILE A 44 -1.88 6.08 -23.14
N MET A 45 -1.42 5.69 -21.94
CA MET A 45 -0.12 6.13 -21.44
C MET A 45 0.58 5.06 -20.61
N GLY A 46 1.91 5.12 -20.58
CA GLY A 46 2.73 4.20 -19.80
C GLY A 46 4.23 4.39 -20.03
N ARG A 47 5.04 3.81 -19.16
CA ARG A 47 6.51 3.94 -19.19
C ARG A 47 7.15 3.22 -20.37
N ARG A 48 6.65 2.05 -20.73
CA ARG A 48 7.24 1.19 -21.76
C ARG A 48 6.60 1.45 -23.11
N LYS A 49 7.43 1.82 -24.09
CA LYS A 49 6.97 2.18 -25.43
C LYS A 49 6.38 0.97 -26.17
N GLU A 50 7.12 -0.13 -26.26
CA GLU A 50 6.71 -1.30 -27.06
C GLU A 50 5.33 -1.88 -26.69
N PRO A 51 4.99 -2.20 -25.42
CA PRO A 51 3.66 -2.67 -25.09
C PRO A 51 2.56 -1.64 -25.37
N LEU A 52 2.90 -0.35 -25.30
CA LEU A 52 1.95 0.71 -25.59
C LEU A 52 1.68 0.82 -27.10
N ASP A 53 2.72 0.68 -27.93
CA ASP A 53 2.59 0.63 -29.38
C ASP A 53 1.76 -0.58 -29.84
N GLN A 54 1.96 -1.74 -29.22
CA GLN A 54 1.13 -2.93 -29.49
C GLN A 54 -0.35 -2.67 -29.15
N THR A 55 -0.62 -2.03 -28.00
CA THR A 55 -1.98 -1.63 -27.64
C THR A 55 -2.55 -0.62 -28.63
N ALA A 56 -1.76 0.35 -29.07
CA ALA A 56 -2.18 1.33 -30.06
C ALA A 56 -2.62 0.67 -31.37
N GLY A 57 -1.83 -0.27 -31.90
CA GLY A 57 -2.19 -1.01 -33.11
C GLY A 57 -3.51 -1.79 -32.99
N ILE A 58 -3.77 -2.39 -31.82
CA ILE A 58 -5.06 -3.06 -31.55
C ILE A 58 -6.21 -2.05 -31.57
N LEU A 59 -6.04 -0.89 -30.92
CA LEU A 59 -7.07 0.16 -30.85
C LEU A 59 -7.35 0.79 -32.22
N GLU A 60 -6.33 1.04 -33.03
CA GLU A 60 -6.48 1.53 -34.40
C GLU A 60 -7.30 0.55 -35.25
N GLY A 61 -7.05 -0.77 -35.12
CA GLY A 61 -7.84 -1.79 -35.78
C GLY A 61 -9.31 -1.79 -35.36
N ILE A 62 -9.60 -1.62 -34.07
CA ILE A 62 -10.98 -1.54 -33.55
C ILE A 62 -11.68 -0.29 -34.07
N ILE A 63 -11.04 0.89 -34.01
CA ILE A 63 -11.59 2.15 -34.48
C ILE A 63 -11.90 2.08 -35.98
N ALA A 64 -10.97 1.58 -36.78
CA ALA A 64 -11.14 1.43 -38.21
C ALA A 64 -12.29 0.48 -38.59
N SER A 65 -12.38 -0.68 -37.91
CA SER A 65 -13.41 -1.68 -38.18
C SER A 65 -14.82 -1.24 -37.75
N SER A 66 -14.92 -0.40 -36.72
CA SER A 66 -16.20 0.14 -36.24
C SER A 66 -16.75 1.29 -37.09
N GLY A 67 -15.95 1.85 -38.01
CA GLY A 67 -16.30 3.07 -38.76
C GLY A 67 -16.49 4.30 -37.86
N SER A 68 -15.90 4.28 -36.66
CA SER A 68 -15.95 5.37 -35.71
C SER A 68 -15.02 6.50 -36.10
N SER A 69 -15.40 7.75 -35.77
CA SER A 69 -14.52 8.92 -35.85
C SER A 69 -13.67 9.12 -34.60
N ALA A 70 -13.61 8.11 -33.75
CA ALA A 70 -12.83 8.15 -32.49
C ALA A 70 -11.34 8.38 -32.76
N ARG A 71 -10.70 9.14 -31.91
CA ARG A 71 -9.28 9.49 -32.00
C ARG A 71 -8.48 8.74 -30.95
N LEU A 72 -7.23 8.45 -31.28
CA LEU A 72 -6.29 7.79 -30.39
C LEU A 72 -5.13 8.73 -30.05
N GLY A 73 -4.81 8.89 -28.76
CA GLY A 73 -3.61 9.54 -28.25
C GLY A 73 -2.71 8.52 -27.54
N VAL A 74 -1.43 8.55 -27.86
CA VAL A 74 -0.44 7.60 -27.31
C VAL A 74 0.68 8.38 -26.64
N PHE A 75 0.91 8.12 -25.34
CA PHE A 75 1.90 8.82 -24.51
C PHE A 75 2.89 7.83 -23.90
N PRO A 76 3.91 7.41 -24.67
CA PRO A 76 4.96 6.54 -24.16
C PRO A 76 5.96 7.31 -23.29
N GLY A 77 6.61 6.63 -22.34
CA GLY A 77 7.61 7.21 -21.45
C GLY A 77 7.04 8.02 -20.28
N VAL A 78 5.72 8.16 -20.18
CA VAL A 78 5.10 8.90 -19.06
C VAL A 78 4.97 8.01 -17.84
N ASP A 79 5.57 8.43 -16.72
CA ASP A 79 5.41 7.82 -15.42
C ASP A 79 4.38 8.60 -14.60
N VAL A 80 3.43 7.89 -13.98
CA VAL A 80 2.41 8.51 -13.11
C VAL A 80 3.01 9.18 -11.87
N ALA A 81 4.20 8.78 -11.48
CA ALA A 81 4.94 9.41 -10.39
C ALA A 81 5.68 10.70 -10.80
N ASP A 82 5.82 10.96 -12.11
CA ASP A 82 6.46 12.17 -12.63
C ASP A 82 5.45 13.31 -12.80
N GLU A 83 5.58 14.33 -11.94
CA GLU A 83 4.71 15.51 -11.96
C GLU A 83 4.74 16.26 -13.29
N ALA A 84 5.94 16.52 -13.82
CA ALA A 84 6.12 17.31 -15.03
C ALA A 84 5.57 16.58 -16.27
N GLY A 85 5.86 15.29 -16.38
CA GLY A 85 5.36 14.45 -17.46
C GLY A 85 3.84 14.36 -17.47
N ILE A 86 3.20 14.20 -16.32
CA ILE A 86 1.74 14.17 -16.20
C ILE A 86 1.12 15.52 -16.57
N ASN A 87 1.66 16.63 -16.07
CA ASN A 87 1.13 17.96 -16.42
C ASN A 87 1.23 18.24 -17.92
N SER A 88 2.39 17.99 -18.54
CA SER A 88 2.60 18.15 -19.98
C SER A 88 1.67 17.28 -20.81
N MET A 89 1.43 16.05 -20.38
CA MET A 89 0.48 15.14 -21.03
C MET A 89 -0.95 15.73 -21.01
N PHE A 90 -1.45 16.21 -19.87
CA PHE A 90 -2.80 16.78 -19.80
C PHE A 90 -2.94 18.10 -20.58
N GLU A 91 -1.90 18.93 -20.65
CA GLU A 91 -1.89 20.11 -21.53
C GLU A 91 -2.01 19.71 -23.00
N THR A 92 -1.32 18.65 -23.41
CA THR A 92 -1.41 18.12 -24.78
C THR A 92 -2.79 17.54 -25.05
N ILE A 93 -3.37 16.78 -24.10
CA ILE A 93 -4.72 16.23 -24.22
C ILE A 93 -5.75 17.36 -24.36
N GLN A 94 -5.64 18.42 -23.56
CA GLN A 94 -6.52 19.57 -23.66
C GLN A 94 -6.48 20.21 -25.05
N LYS A 95 -5.31 20.36 -25.65
CA LYS A 95 -5.14 20.93 -27.00
C LYS A 95 -5.67 20.00 -28.09
N GLN A 96 -5.41 18.71 -27.99
CA GLN A 96 -5.73 17.73 -29.03
C GLN A 96 -7.17 17.24 -28.98
N PHE A 97 -7.71 16.99 -27.74
CA PHE A 97 -9.01 16.35 -27.52
C PHE A 97 -10.08 17.31 -27.01
N GLY A 98 -9.70 18.51 -26.56
CA GLY A 98 -10.64 19.50 -26.01
C GLY A 98 -11.04 19.23 -24.56
N GLY A 99 -10.44 18.26 -23.90
CA GLY A 99 -10.67 17.93 -22.50
C GLY A 99 -10.72 16.44 -22.20
N VAL A 100 -11.07 16.10 -20.96
CA VAL A 100 -11.17 14.74 -20.43
C VAL A 100 -12.57 14.52 -19.88
N ASP A 101 -13.27 13.50 -20.34
CA ASP A 101 -14.56 13.07 -19.79
C ASP A 101 -14.39 11.98 -18.73
N ILE A 102 -13.43 11.08 -18.91
CA ILE A 102 -13.19 9.96 -17.99
C ILE A 102 -11.68 9.77 -17.82
N ILE A 103 -11.23 9.66 -16.58
CA ILE A 103 -9.89 9.14 -16.27
C ILE A 103 -10.01 7.82 -15.53
N VAL A 104 -9.23 6.82 -15.97
CA VAL A 104 -9.10 5.54 -15.31
C VAL A 104 -7.70 5.40 -14.71
N ASN A 105 -7.59 5.51 -13.40
CA ASN A 105 -6.36 5.31 -12.64
C ASN A 105 -6.13 3.81 -12.43
N ASN A 106 -5.42 3.21 -13.39
CA ASN A 106 -5.11 1.77 -13.41
C ASN A 106 -3.61 1.49 -13.22
N ALA A 107 -2.73 2.46 -13.49
CA ALA A 107 -1.29 2.26 -13.38
C ALA A 107 -0.88 1.65 -12.02
N GLY A 108 -0.03 0.65 -12.09
CA GLY A 108 0.44 -0.03 -10.89
C GLY A 108 1.56 -1.02 -11.18
N VAL A 109 2.30 -1.34 -10.15
CA VAL A 109 3.38 -2.34 -10.16
C VAL A 109 3.09 -3.44 -9.14
N SER A 110 3.78 -4.57 -9.24
CA SER A 110 3.70 -5.58 -8.18
C SER A 110 4.28 -5.07 -6.86
N GLY A 111 5.19 -4.09 -6.91
CA GLY A 111 5.95 -3.67 -5.74
C GLY A 111 6.87 -4.79 -5.21
N PRO A 112 7.52 -4.57 -4.07
CA PRO A 112 8.26 -5.64 -3.41
C PRO A 112 7.31 -6.76 -2.98
N VAL A 113 7.75 -8.00 -3.19
CA VAL A 113 7.10 -9.19 -2.65
C VAL A 113 8.08 -9.79 -1.64
N LYS A 114 8.17 -9.12 -0.49
CA LYS A 114 9.11 -9.38 0.60
C LYS A 114 8.44 -9.06 1.92
N THR A 115 8.90 -9.65 3.02
CA THR A 115 8.49 -9.20 4.35
C THR A 115 8.80 -7.70 4.51
N PHE A 116 8.04 -7.02 5.34
CA PHE A 116 8.27 -5.59 5.60
C PHE A 116 9.67 -5.33 6.21
N THR A 117 10.24 -6.31 6.91
CA THR A 117 11.60 -6.25 7.45
C THR A 117 12.68 -6.38 6.38
N ASN A 118 12.40 -7.07 5.28
CA ASN A 118 13.33 -7.29 4.17
C ASN A 118 13.13 -6.30 3.00
N ALA A 119 11.96 -5.69 2.87
CA ALA A 119 11.74 -4.65 1.88
C ALA A 119 12.55 -3.39 2.22
N SER A 120 13.29 -2.87 1.25
CA SER A 120 14.00 -1.59 1.43
C SER A 120 13.03 -0.42 1.43
N VAL A 121 13.41 0.68 2.09
CA VAL A 121 12.64 1.93 2.07
C VAL A 121 12.47 2.46 0.66
N LYS A 122 13.45 2.28 -0.20
CA LYS A 122 13.37 2.64 -1.62
C LYS A 122 12.24 1.88 -2.32
N GLU A 123 12.18 0.55 -2.17
CA GLU A 123 11.10 -0.27 -2.74
C GLU A 123 9.73 0.12 -2.18
N PHE A 124 9.68 0.46 -0.88
CA PHE A 124 8.46 0.95 -0.24
C PHE A 124 7.99 2.26 -0.88
N ARG A 125 8.88 3.25 -1.00
CA ARG A 125 8.60 4.56 -1.59
C ARG A 125 8.16 4.45 -3.04
N GLU A 126 8.85 3.65 -3.86
CA GLU A 126 8.50 3.44 -5.27
C GLU A 126 7.10 2.84 -5.43
N ALA A 127 6.73 1.87 -4.61
CA ALA A 127 5.41 1.27 -4.66
C ALA A 127 4.31 2.28 -4.29
N VAL A 128 4.49 3.06 -3.22
CA VAL A 128 3.52 4.09 -2.80
C VAL A 128 3.46 5.24 -3.81
N ALA A 129 4.61 5.66 -4.35
CA ALA A 129 4.67 6.72 -5.36
C ALA A 129 3.86 6.36 -6.61
N ILE A 130 3.97 5.13 -7.11
CA ILE A 130 3.23 4.71 -8.29
C ILE A 130 1.74 4.50 -7.98
N HIS A 131 1.42 3.80 -6.89
CA HIS A 131 0.03 3.45 -6.60
C HIS A 131 -0.77 4.61 -6.04
N LEU A 132 -0.28 5.32 -5.04
CA LEU A 132 -1.03 6.37 -4.36
C LEU A 132 -0.77 7.75 -4.97
N THR A 133 0.49 8.20 -4.95
CA THR A 133 0.84 9.54 -5.44
C THR A 133 0.53 9.69 -6.94
N GLY A 134 0.80 8.65 -7.74
CA GLY A 134 0.45 8.62 -9.16
C GLY A 134 -1.06 8.71 -9.39
N THR A 135 -1.87 7.99 -8.62
CA THR A 135 -3.34 8.10 -8.69
C THR A 135 -3.83 9.49 -8.30
N TYR A 136 -3.27 10.03 -7.21
CA TYR A 136 -3.59 11.38 -6.75
C TYR A 136 -3.25 12.41 -7.83
N TRP A 137 -2.00 12.41 -8.31
CA TRP A 137 -1.53 13.46 -9.22
C TRP A 137 -2.18 13.41 -10.59
N THR A 138 -2.40 12.22 -11.13
CA THR A 138 -3.16 12.08 -12.39
C THR A 138 -4.60 12.56 -12.23
N SER A 139 -5.26 12.27 -11.11
CA SER A 139 -6.61 12.76 -10.85
C SER A 139 -6.67 14.29 -10.78
N VAL A 140 -5.80 14.90 -9.96
CA VAL A 140 -5.78 16.36 -9.74
C VAL A 140 -5.38 17.11 -11.02
N SER A 141 -4.38 16.62 -11.76
CA SER A 141 -3.97 17.23 -13.04
C SER A 141 -5.06 17.13 -14.09
N ALA A 142 -5.81 16.02 -14.14
CA ALA A 142 -6.94 15.87 -15.04
C ALA A 142 -8.06 16.89 -14.78
N LEU A 143 -8.24 17.35 -13.54
CA LEU A 143 -9.30 18.31 -13.17
C LEU A 143 -9.23 19.62 -13.96
N ARG A 144 -8.07 20.01 -14.46
CA ARG A 144 -7.89 21.20 -15.32
C ARG A 144 -8.55 21.04 -16.70
N ALA A 145 -8.65 19.80 -17.18
CA ALA A 145 -9.23 19.44 -18.46
C ALA A 145 -10.63 18.82 -18.34
N MET A 146 -11.12 18.60 -17.12
CA MET A 146 -12.42 17.99 -16.86
C MET A 146 -13.54 19.02 -16.77
N LYS A 147 -14.70 18.66 -17.30
CA LYS A 147 -15.95 19.43 -17.24
C LYS A 147 -17.02 18.72 -16.40
N ARG A 148 -18.17 19.36 -16.23
CA ARG A 148 -19.33 18.75 -15.55
C ARG A 148 -19.71 17.41 -16.19
N GLY A 149 -20.05 16.43 -15.37
CA GLY A 149 -20.39 15.07 -15.80
C GLY A 149 -19.17 14.16 -16.02
N SER A 150 -17.93 14.68 -15.85
CA SER A 150 -16.72 13.86 -15.95
C SER A 150 -16.59 12.85 -14.78
N LYS A 151 -15.77 11.83 -14.98
CA LYS A 151 -15.63 10.72 -14.02
C LYS A 151 -14.17 10.36 -13.76
N ILE A 152 -13.86 10.06 -12.50
CA ILE A 152 -12.58 9.51 -12.05
C ILE A 152 -12.86 8.08 -11.59
N ILE A 153 -12.31 7.10 -12.28
CA ILE A 153 -12.40 5.69 -11.92
C ILE A 153 -11.05 5.23 -11.39
N THR A 154 -11.04 4.67 -10.19
CA THR A 154 -9.82 4.19 -9.53
C THR A 154 -9.83 2.68 -9.42
N ILE A 155 -8.85 2.01 -10.01
CA ILE A 155 -8.64 0.57 -9.85
C ILE A 155 -7.76 0.34 -8.62
N ALA A 156 -8.32 -0.24 -7.58
CA ALA A 156 -7.59 -0.61 -6.38
C ALA A 156 -7.46 -2.14 -6.27
N THR A 157 -7.83 -2.76 -5.17
CA THR A 157 -7.75 -4.20 -4.99
C THR A 157 -8.67 -4.67 -3.87
N PHE A 158 -9.09 -5.92 -3.93
CA PHE A 158 -9.86 -6.55 -2.85
C PHE A 158 -9.04 -6.76 -1.54
N PHE A 159 -7.73 -6.58 -1.57
CA PHE A 159 -6.85 -6.64 -0.39
C PHE A 159 -6.87 -5.35 0.46
N THR A 160 -7.99 -4.64 0.52
CA THR A 160 -8.22 -3.47 1.35
C THR A 160 -9.37 -3.70 2.33
N GLU A 161 -9.56 -2.83 3.31
CA GLU A 161 -10.52 -3.06 4.39
C GLU A 161 -11.97 -2.62 4.11
N GLU A 162 -12.45 -2.73 2.90
CA GLU A 162 -13.78 -2.26 2.51
C GLU A 162 -14.93 -2.99 3.22
N ASN A 163 -15.18 -2.64 4.49
CA ASN A 163 -16.24 -3.19 5.34
C ASN A 163 -16.17 -4.71 5.59
N ARG A 164 -14.99 -5.31 5.44
CA ARG A 164 -14.80 -6.75 5.60
C ARG A 164 -13.77 -7.02 6.70
N TYR A 165 -14.23 -7.61 7.76
CA TYR A 165 -13.45 -7.85 8.98
C TYR A 165 -12.37 -8.90 8.88
N GLU A 166 -12.39 -9.70 7.84
CA GLU A 166 -11.45 -10.78 7.59
C GLU A 166 -10.69 -10.60 6.29
N GLN A 167 -10.35 -9.38 5.98
CA GLN A 167 -9.36 -9.23 4.94
C GLN A 167 -8.09 -9.92 5.40
N ARG A 168 -7.78 -11.00 4.70
CA ARG A 168 -6.47 -11.61 4.89
C ARG A 168 -5.46 -10.62 4.33
N PRO A 169 -4.61 -10.04 5.17
CA PRO A 169 -3.58 -9.15 4.70
C PRO A 169 -2.78 -9.87 3.62
N TYR A 170 -2.37 -9.14 2.61
CA TYR A 170 -1.58 -9.72 1.53
C TYR A 170 -0.12 -9.76 1.95
N ARG A 171 0.29 -10.88 2.51
CA ARG A 171 1.65 -11.10 2.99
C ARG A 171 2.67 -10.66 1.96
N PHE A 172 3.79 -10.12 2.43
CA PHE A 172 4.90 -9.64 1.61
C PHE A 172 4.58 -8.45 0.69
N ARG A 173 3.48 -7.76 0.94
CA ARG A 173 3.00 -6.66 0.10
C ARG A 173 2.63 -5.41 0.91
N THR A 174 3.28 -5.19 2.03
CA THR A 174 2.94 -4.11 2.99
C THR A 174 2.81 -2.72 2.35
N PRO A 175 3.74 -2.23 1.49
CA PRO A 175 3.58 -0.93 0.84
C PRO A 175 2.43 -0.90 -0.17
N TYR A 176 2.17 -2.02 -0.83
CA TYR A 176 1.05 -2.15 -1.75
C TYR A 176 -0.29 -2.04 -1.02
N THR A 177 -0.48 -2.80 0.08
CA THR A 177 -1.74 -2.78 0.83
C THR A 177 -2.02 -1.41 1.46
N ALA A 178 -0.99 -0.74 1.98
CA ALA A 178 -1.09 0.62 2.50
C ALA A 178 -1.54 1.61 1.40
N ALA A 179 -0.87 1.59 0.26
CA ALA A 179 -1.19 2.49 -0.86
C ALA A 179 -2.60 2.23 -1.42
N GLN A 180 -3.01 0.98 -1.51
CA GLN A 180 -4.34 0.63 -2.04
C GLN A 180 -5.47 1.00 -1.08
N GLY A 181 -5.27 0.86 0.24
CA GLY A 181 -6.22 1.35 1.23
C GLY A 181 -6.41 2.86 1.16
N ALA A 182 -5.31 3.60 1.03
CA ALA A 182 -5.36 5.05 0.81
C ALA A 182 -6.05 5.43 -0.51
N LYS A 183 -5.84 4.68 -1.60
CA LYS A 183 -6.49 4.92 -2.90
C LYS A 183 -8.01 4.86 -2.81
N ASN A 184 -8.55 3.88 -2.10
CA ASN A 184 -9.99 3.76 -1.91
C ASN A 184 -10.55 4.98 -1.18
N ARG A 185 -9.89 5.41 -0.11
CA ARG A 185 -10.30 6.61 0.64
C ARG A 185 -10.09 7.90 -0.15
N LEU A 186 -9.06 7.96 -0.98
CA LEU A 186 -8.84 9.08 -1.89
C LEU A 186 -9.99 9.23 -2.90
N ALA A 187 -10.47 8.13 -3.48
CA ALA A 187 -11.62 8.16 -4.38
C ALA A 187 -12.88 8.71 -3.70
N GLU A 188 -13.13 8.33 -2.44
CA GLU A 188 -14.22 8.87 -1.62
C GLU A 188 -14.04 10.35 -1.34
N ALA A 189 -12.84 10.78 -0.91
CA ALA A 189 -12.55 12.19 -0.62
C ALA A 189 -12.75 13.07 -1.87
N LEU A 190 -12.24 12.65 -3.03
CA LEU A 190 -12.43 13.37 -4.29
C LEU A 190 -13.91 13.45 -4.69
N ALA A 191 -14.71 12.41 -4.45
CA ALA A 191 -16.14 12.46 -4.73
C ALA A 191 -16.84 13.57 -3.93
N TRP A 192 -16.50 13.73 -2.64
CA TRP A 192 -17.01 14.79 -1.81
C TRP A 192 -16.52 16.18 -2.24
N GLU A 193 -15.25 16.33 -2.56
CA GLU A 193 -14.69 17.61 -2.97
C GLU A 193 -15.22 18.12 -4.31
N LEU A 194 -15.54 17.21 -5.22
CA LEU A 194 -15.87 17.52 -6.60
C LEU A 194 -17.38 17.53 -6.89
N VAL A 195 -18.23 17.34 -5.87
CA VAL A 195 -19.68 17.25 -6.04
C VAL A 195 -20.29 18.51 -6.68
N GLU A 196 -19.82 19.70 -6.31
CA GLU A 196 -20.31 20.96 -6.88
C GLU A 196 -19.93 21.15 -8.34
N ARG A 197 -18.80 20.54 -8.73
CA ARG A 197 -18.36 20.50 -10.14
C ARG A 197 -19.08 19.41 -10.94
N ASP A 198 -19.93 18.61 -10.33
CA ASP A 198 -20.55 17.42 -10.91
C ASP A 198 -19.52 16.48 -11.55
N ILE A 199 -18.36 16.34 -10.92
CA ILE A 199 -17.34 15.34 -11.25
C ILE A 199 -17.46 14.19 -10.26
N ARG A 200 -17.58 12.97 -10.75
CA ARG A 200 -17.82 11.78 -9.93
C ARG A 200 -16.55 10.99 -9.77
N SER A 201 -16.31 10.45 -8.59
CA SER A 201 -15.16 9.62 -8.29
C SER A 201 -15.62 8.30 -7.68
N VAL A 202 -15.20 7.18 -8.27
CA VAL A 202 -15.59 5.82 -7.87
C VAL A 202 -14.35 4.95 -7.89
N ALA A 203 -14.19 4.09 -6.88
CA ALA A 203 -13.17 3.03 -6.90
C ALA A 203 -13.81 1.66 -7.15
N THR A 204 -13.03 0.75 -7.72
CA THR A 204 -13.39 -0.67 -7.78
C THR A 204 -12.22 -1.53 -7.32
N ASN A 205 -12.57 -2.63 -6.65
CA ASN A 205 -11.64 -3.57 -6.05
C ASN A 205 -11.71 -4.92 -6.76
N PRO A 206 -10.97 -5.12 -7.87
CA PRO A 206 -10.89 -6.41 -8.51
C PRO A 206 -10.31 -7.48 -7.57
N GLY A 207 -10.84 -8.69 -7.67
CA GLY A 207 -10.28 -9.89 -7.09
C GLY A 207 -9.00 -10.35 -7.77
N PRO A 208 -8.59 -11.59 -7.54
CA PRO A 208 -7.47 -12.19 -8.27
C PRO A 208 -7.76 -12.23 -9.76
N VAL A 209 -6.94 -11.53 -10.56
CA VAL A 209 -7.10 -11.46 -12.02
C VAL A 209 -6.07 -12.35 -12.69
N HIS A 210 -6.52 -13.17 -13.64
CA HIS A 210 -5.63 -13.98 -14.46
C HIS A 210 -4.66 -13.09 -15.25
N SER A 211 -3.36 -13.20 -14.98
CA SER A 211 -2.33 -12.41 -15.65
C SER A 211 -0.94 -13.00 -15.48
N ASP A 212 -0.10 -12.81 -16.48
CA ASP A 212 1.33 -13.19 -16.40
C ASP A 212 2.04 -12.60 -15.19
N ARG A 213 1.66 -11.37 -14.76
CA ARG A 213 2.22 -10.72 -13.57
C ARG A 213 2.04 -11.58 -12.32
N ILE A 214 0.85 -12.15 -12.11
CA ILE A 214 0.59 -12.97 -10.92
C ILE A 214 1.40 -14.25 -10.99
N TYR A 215 1.33 -14.96 -12.11
CA TYR A 215 1.94 -16.29 -12.24
C TYR A 215 3.45 -16.27 -12.39
N LYS A 216 3.99 -15.30 -13.14
CA LYS A 216 5.44 -15.21 -13.41
C LYS A 216 6.19 -14.33 -12.40
N THR A 217 5.49 -13.53 -11.59
CA THR A 217 6.17 -12.58 -10.69
C THR A 217 5.69 -12.68 -9.26
N VAL A 218 4.40 -12.56 -8.99
CA VAL A 218 3.92 -12.40 -7.60
C VAL A 218 4.00 -13.70 -6.84
N TYR A 219 3.42 -14.78 -7.36
CA TYR A 219 3.44 -16.07 -6.66
C TYR A 219 4.84 -16.67 -6.54
N PRO A 220 5.69 -16.66 -7.60
CA PRO A 220 7.06 -17.15 -7.47
C PRO A 220 7.90 -16.34 -6.47
N LYS A 221 7.80 -15.01 -6.45
CA LYS A 221 8.51 -14.18 -5.46
C LYS A 221 7.99 -14.39 -4.05
N ALA A 222 6.68 -14.57 -3.86
CA ALA A 222 6.13 -14.92 -2.55
C ALA A 222 6.64 -16.29 -2.07
N ALA A 223 6.71 -17.26 -2.97
CA ALA A 223 7.27 -18.58 -2.68
C ALA A 223 8.76 -18.49 -2.29
N ALA A 224 9.53 -17.68 -3.01
CA ALA A 224 10.93 -17.44 -2.70
C ALA A 224 11.11 -16.80 -1.31
N GLU A 225 10.25 -15.83 -0.96
CA GLU A 225 10.30 -15.20 0.37
C GLU A 225 9.92 -16.18 1.48
N PHE A 226 8.91 -17.05 1.27
CA PHE A 226 8.62 -18.14 2.20
C PHE A 226 9.82 -19.08 2.37
N LEU A 227 10.50 -19.42 1.27
CA LEU A 227 11.67 -20.28 1.32
C LEU A 227 12.86 -19.60 2.02
N ARG A 228 13.05 -18.30 1.78
CA ARG A 228 14.09 -17.49 2.43
C ARG A 228 13.92 -17.49 3.96
N ILE A 229 12.67 -17.37 4.43
CA ILE A 229 12.34 -17.34 5.84
C ILE A 229 12.37 -18.73 6.47
N GLY A 230 11.78 -19.71 5.81
CA GLY A 230 11.72 -21.10 6.27
C GLY A 230 13.04 -21.84 6.20
N GLY A 231 14.00 -21.31 5.42
CA GLY A 231 15.26 -21.96 5.14
C GLY A 231 15.16 -23.03 4.04
N TYR A 232 16.31 -23.32 3.41
CA TYR A 232 16.47 -24.42 2.47
C TYR A 232 17.83 -25.09 2.74
N PRO A 233 17.89 -26.42 2.83
CA PRO A 233 19.14 -27.13 3.11
C PRO A 233 20.26 -26.72 2.13
N GLY A 234 21.40 -26.31 2.67
CA GLY A 234 22.56 -25.96 1.86
C GLY A 234 22.59 -24.52 1.33
N LEU A 235 21.56 -23.70 1.58
CA LEU A 235 21.52 -22.28 1.20
C LEU A 235 21.16 -21.39 2.40
N SER A 236 21.89 -20.30 2.56
CA SER A 236 21.53 -19.22 3.49
C SER A 236 20.40 -18.35 2.92
N SER A 237 19.78 -17.55 3.76
CA SER A 237 18.73 -16.60 3.35
C SER A 237 19.22 -15.65 2.24
N PHE A 238 20.45 -15.18 2.33
CA PHE A 238 21.07 -14.31 1.32
C PHE A 238 21.29 -15.04 -0.02
N GLU A 239 21.66 -16.31 0.03
CA GLU A 239 21.84 -17.11 -1.19
C GLU A 239 20.52 -17.45 -1.85
N ILE A 240 19.46 -17.65 -1.07
CA ILE A 240 18.09 -17.77 -1.61
C ILE A 240 17.67 -16.48 -2.35
N GLU A 241 18.08 -15.30 -1.87
CA GLU A 241 17.86 -14.05 -2.62
C GLU A 241 18.61 -14.03 -3.95
N LYS A 242 19.85 -14.55 -4.01
CA LYS A 242 20.59 -14.70 -5.28
C LYS A 242 19.85 -15.66 -6.24
N VAL A 243 19.34 -16.78 -5.74
CA VAL A 243 18.52 -17.71 -6.55
C VAL A 243 17.27 -17.00 -7.06
N THR A 244 16.62 -16.21 -6.20
CA THR A 244 15.44 -15.43 -6.57
C THR A 244 15.74 -14.39 -7.65
N ALA A 245 16.88 -13.74 -7.59
CA ALA A 245 17.26 -12.72 -8.57
C ALA A 245 17.72 -13.32 -9.91
N GLY A 246 18.49 -14.38 -9.87
CA GLY A 246 19.17 -14.93 -11.06
C GLY A 246 18.47 -16.10 -11.73
N ALA A 247 17.83 -17.00 -10.97
CA ALA A 247 17.22 -18.21 -11.53
C ALA A 247 15.70 -18.15 -11.64
N LEU A 248 15.01 -17.51 -10.67
CA LEU A 248 13.56 -17.45 -10.67
C LEU A 248 12.93 -16.81 -11.93
N PRO A 249 13.50 -15.74 -12.53
CA PRO A 249 12.98 -15.15 -13.76
C PRO A 249 13.03 -16.09 -14.98
N LEU A 250 13.81 -17.14 -14.91
CA LEU A 250 13.99 -18.12 -15.99
C LEU A 250 12.95 -19.26 -15.94
N LEU A 251 12.09 -19.29 -14.94
CA LEU A 251 11.00 -20.27 -14.87
C LEU A 251 10.06 -20.14 -16.08
N GLY A 252 9.91 -21.26 -16.80
CA GLY A 252 9.12 -21.32 -18.04
C GLY A 252 9.90 -21.11 -19.32
N GLU A 253 11.22 -20.82 -19.24
CA GLU A 253 12.13 -20.86 -20.38
C GLU A 253 12.54 -22.30 -20.72
N SER A 254 13.28 -22.47 -21.80
CA SER A 254 13.77 -23.81 -22.19
C SER A 254 14.68 -24.42 -21.12
N PRO A 255 14.71 -25.77 -20.97
CA PRO A 255 15.53 -26.44 -19.96
C PRO A 255 17.00 -26.02 -20.01
N ASP A 256 17.55 -25.77 -21.20
CA ASP A 256 18.95 -25.36 -21.39
C ASP A 256 19.21 -23.95 -20.82
N ILE A 257 18.25 -23.03 -20.98
CA ILE A 257 18.34 -21.65 -20.43
C ILE A 257 18.28 -21.71 -18.91
N VAL A 258 17.34 -22.48 -18.38
CA VAL A 258 17.21 -22.67 -16.91
C VAL A 258 18.47 -23.29 -16.33
N ALA A 259 19.02 -24.35 -16.94
CA ALA A 259 20.22 -25.02 -16.47
C ALA A 259 21.45 -24.08 -16.48
N LYS A 260 21.61 -23.26 -17.53
CA LYS A 260 22.68 -22.25 -17.60
C LYS A 260 22.54 -21.21 -16.48
N GLY A 261 21.35 -20.70 -16.26
CA GLY A 261 21.08 -19.73 -15.20
C GLY A 261 21.32 -20.29 -13.80
N VAL A 262 20.88 -21.52 -13.55
CA VAL A 262 21.16 -22.25 -12.29
C VAL A 262 22.65 -22.40 -12.05
N SER A 263 23.41 -22.82 -13.07
CA SER A 263 24.86 -22.97 -12.99
C SER A 263 25.58 -21.64 -12.75
N GLN A 264 25.09 -20.54 -13.36
CA GLN A 264 25.63 -19.20 -13.12
C GLN A 264 25.42 -18.77 -11.67
N VAL A 265 24.20 -18.91 -11.15
CA VAL A 265 23.88 -18.58 -9.75
C VAL A 265 24.70 -19.42 -8.78
N ALA A 266 24.85 -20.72 -9.06
CA ALA A 266 25.70 -21.59 -8.24
C ALA A 266 27.15 -21.10 -8.18
N ARG A 267 27.73 -20.68 -9.30
CA ARG A 267 29.09 -20.08 -9.34
C ARG A 267 29.16 -18.79 -8.52
N GLU A 268 28.18 -17.90 -8.63
CA GLU A 268 28.14 -16.65 -7.85
C GLU A 268 28.05 -16.92 -6.34
N ILE A 269 27.30 -17.96 -5.95
CA ILE A 269 27.22 -18.40 -4.55
C ILE A 269 28.57 -19.00 -4.12
N ALA A 270 29.20 -19.87 -4.91
CA ALA A 270 30.50 -20.48 -4.61
C ALA A 270 31.58 -19.40 -4.41
N ILE A 271 31.62 -18.42 -5.30
CA ILE A 271 32.57 -17.27 -5.18
C ILE A 271 32.31 -16.51 -3.87
N SER A 272 31.04 -16.25 -3.52
CA SER A 272 30.70 -15.53 -2.28
C SER A 272 31.05 -16.31 -1.00
N ARG A 273 31.18 -17.64 -1.09
CA ARG A 273 31.63 -18.52 -0.01
C ARG A 273 33.16 -18.60 0.09
N GLY A 274 33.88 -17.95 -0.82
CA GLY A 274 35.37 -18.07 -0.90
C GLY A 274 35.82 -19.43 -1.43
N GLN A 275 34.94 -20.21 -2.06
CA GLN A 275 35.30 -21.48 -2.68
C GLN A 275 35.93 -21.21 -4.04
N THR A 276 37.21 -21.48 -4.17
CA THR A 276 37.96 -21.42 -5.45
C THR A 276 37.73 -22.73 -6.21
N SER A 277 36.84 -22.70 -7.16
CA SER A 277 36.59 -23.57 -8.31
C SER A 277 37.13 -25.02 -8.26
N ILE A 278 36.35 -25.89 -7.63
CA ILE A 278 36.34 -27.31 -7.98
C ILE A 278 35.02 -27.54 -8.72
N GLU A 279 35.03 -28.01 -9.97
CA GLU A 279 33.83 -28.24 -10.78
C GLU A 279 32.79 -29.14 -10.09
N GLU A 280 33.25 -30.08 -9.27
CA GLU A 280 32.39 -30.96 -8.47
C GLU A 280 31.57 -30.20 -7.42
N ASP A 281 32.15 -29.19 -6.76
CA ASP A 281 31.42 -28.37 -5.77
C ASP A 281 30.39 -27.46 -6.46
N ILE A 282 30.71 -26.95 -7.65
CA ILE A 282 29.77 -26.16 -8.46
C ILE A 282 28.60 -27.06 -8.94
N SER A 283 28.89 -28.31 -9.32
CA SER A 283 27.82 -29.25 -9.71
C SER A 283 26.86 -29.53 -8.56
N LYS A 284 27.37 -29.89 -7.38
CA LYS A 284 26.56 -30.10 -6.17
C LYS A 284 25.73 -28.86 -5.78
N LEU A 285 26.35 -27.70 -5.91
CA LEU A 285 25.65 -26.45 -5.63
C LEU A 285 24.60 -26.12 -6.68
N SER A 286 24.84 -26.46 -7.95
CA SER A 286 23.84 -26.34 -9.02
C SER A 286 22.63 -27.22 -8.75
N ASP A 287 22.82 -28.45 -8.28
CA ASP A 287 21.71 -29.33 -7.87
C ASP A 287 20.92 -28.72 -6.70
N THR A 288 21.62 -28.11 -5.74
CA THR A 288 21.00 -27.44 -4.60
C THR A 288 20.17 -26.22 -5.04
N VAL A 289 20.70 -25.40 -5.96
CA VAL A 289 20.00 -24.24 -6.54
C VAL A 289 18.79 -24.68 -7.36
N ALA A 290 18.94 -25.73 -8.18
CA ALA A 290 17.83 -26.30 -8.96
C ALA A 290 16.73 -26.84 -8.05
N GLY A 291 17.09 -27.54 -6.98
CA GLY A 291 16.13 -28.03 -5.97
C GLY A 291 15.40 -26.89 -5.25
N ALA A 292 16.08 -25.81 -4.91
CA ALA A 292 15.47 -24.61 -4.33
C ALA A 292 14.48 -23.95 -5.31
N LEU A 293 14.86 -23.86 -6.60
CA LEU A 293 13.99 -23.31 -7.64
C LEU A 293 12.72 -24.16 -7.84
N ALA A 294 12.87 -25.49 -7.88
CA ALA A 294 11.72 -26.41 -7.95
C ALA A 294 10.80 -26.28 -6.71
N LYS A 295 11.39 -26.10 -5.52
CA LYS A 295 10.61 -25.87 -4.29
C LYS A 295 9.86 -24.54 -4.31
N MET A 296 10.45 -23.48 -4.86
CA MET A 296 9.76 -22.21 -5.07
C MET A 296 8.56 -22.39 -6.01
N GLN A 297 8.70 -23.16 -7.07
CA GLN A 297 7.60 -23.45 -7.99
C GLN A 297 6.48 -24.21 -7.29
N GLU A 298 6.78 -25.29 -6.55
CA GLU A 298 5.79 -26.05 -5.76
C GLU A 298 5.00 -25.13 -4.80
N ILE A 299 5.71 -24.26 -4.08
CA ILE A 299 5.07 -23.32 -3.16
C ILE A 299 4.20 -22.31 -3.92
N ALA A 300 4.64 -21.81 -5.07
CA ALA A 300 3.87 -20.88 -5.90
C ALA A 300 2.56 -21.51 -6.40
N GLU A 301 2.60 -22.74 -6.86
CA GLU A 301 1.41 -23.51 -7.26
C GLU A 301 0.44 -23.72 -6.09
N LYS A 302 0.96 -23.99 -4.90
CA LYS A 302 0.15 -24.10 -3.68
C LYS A 302 -0.49 -22.76 -3.28
N ILE A 303 0.23 -21.64 -3.43
CA ILE A 303 -0.33 -20.29 -3.21
C ILE A 303 -1.48 -20.05 -4.21
N GLN A 304 -1.27 -20.37 -5.48
CA GLN A 304 -2.28 -20.23 -6.53
C GLN A 304 -3.53 -21.06 -6.20
N SER A 305 -3.36 -22.34 -5.89
CA SER A 305 -4.48 -23.25 -5.53
C SER A 305 -5.25 -22.74 -4.31
N ASN A 306 -4.55 -22.24 -3.29
CA ASN A 306 -5.19 -21.69 -2.10
C ASN A 306 -5.95 -20.37 -2.41
N THR A 307 -5.43 -19.56 -3.34
CA THR A 307 -6.12 -18.33 -3.77
C THR A 307 -7.39 -18.68 -4.55
N SER A 308 -7.33 -19.65 -5.46
CA SER A 308 -8.50 -20.13 -6.19
C SER A 308 -9.63 -20.60 -5.26
N LYS A 309 -9.30 -21.32 -4.18
CA LYS A 309 -10.29 -21.78 -3.19
C LYS A 309 -11.01 -20.66 -2.41
N MET A 310 -10.52 -19.44 -2.49
CA MET A 310 -11.20 -18.28 -1.87
C MET A 310 -12.27 -17.67 -2.78
N ILE A 311 -12.28 -18.04 -4.06
CA ILE A 311 -13.21 -17.52 -5.06
C ILE A 311 -14.42 -18.45 -5.12
N VAL A 312 -15.63 -17.89 -5.20
CA VAL A 312 -16.90 -18.65 -5.11
C VAL A 312 -16.97 -19.78 -6.15
N ASP A 313 -16.56 -19.51 -7.38
CA ASP A 313 -16.53 -20.47 -8.48
C ASP A 313 -15.13 -21.08 -8.73
N GLY A 314 -14.13 -20.70 -7.94
CA GLY A 314 -12.76 -21.16 -8.08
C GLY A 314 -11.98 -20.54 -9.25
N GLU A 315 -12.61 -19.66 -10.03
CA GLU A 315 -12.01 -19.09 -11.23
C GLU A 315 -11.49 -17.65 -10.98
N PHE A 316 -10.27 -17.38 -11.42
CA PHE A 316 -9.72 -16.03 -11.43
C PHE A 316 -10.48 -15.14 -12.41
N LEU A 317 -10.63 -13.86 -12.06
CA LEU A 317 -11.20 -12.86 -12.97
C LEU A 317 -10.39 -12.77 -14.27
N LYS A 318 -11.10 -12.60 -15.39
CA LYS A 318 -10.50 -12.18 -16.65
C LYS A 318 -10.32 -10.66 -16.68
N GLN A 319 -9.35 -10.18 -17.44
CA GLN A 319 -9.10 -8.75 -17.58
C GLN A 319 -10.30 -8.03 -18.19
N GLU A 320 -11.00 -8.70 -19.10
CA GLU A 320 -12.23 -8.24 -19.77
C GLU A 320 -13.38 -8.03 -18.76
N GLU A 321 -13.51 -8.89 -17.76
CA GLU A 321 -14.56 -8.74 -16.72
C GLU A 321 -14.32 -7.49 -15.85
N VAL A 322 -13.05 -7.17 -15.59
CA VAL A 322 -12.70 -5.91 -14.91
C VAL A 322 -13.00 -4.72 -15.82
N ALA A 323 -12.72 -4.83 -17.12
CA ALA A 323 -13.01 -3.78 -18.07
C ALA A 323 -14.53 -3.55 -18.22
N ASP A 324 -15.34 -4.62 -18.26
CA ASP A 324 -16.81 -4.53 -18.31
C ASP A 324 -17.36 -3.84 -17.06
N MET A 325 -16.81 -4.12 -15.87
CA MET A 325 -17.17 -3.40 -14.65
C MET A 325 -16.87 -1.90 -14.80
N VAL A 326 -15.68 -1.52 -15.29
CA VAL A 326 -15.31 -0.11 -15.50
C VAL A 326 -16.28 0.59 -16.46
N ILE A 327 -16.65 -0.05 -17.57
CA ILE A 327 -17.66 0.48 -18.52
C ILE A 327 -18.99 0.75 -17.81
N ASN A 328 -19.43 -0.18 -16.94
CA ASN A 328 -20.68 -0.01 -16.20
C ASN A 328 -20.60 1.11 -15.16
N LEU A 329 -19.47 1.22 -14.44
CA LEU A 329 -19.25 2.31 -13.48
C LEU A 329 -19.22 3.70 -14.16
N CYS A 330 -18.91 3.77 -15.45
CA CYS A 330 -18.93 4.99 -16.24
C CYS A 330 -20.30 5.34 -16.82
N ASP A 331 -21.32 4.49 -16.66
CA ASP A 331 -22.70 4.82 -17.02
C ASP A 331 -23.22 5.97 -16.15
N ASP A 332 -23.89 6.96 -16.74
CA ASP A 332 -24.33 8.15 -16.02
C ASP A 332 -25.36 7.86 -14.92
N ASN A 333 -26.25 6.91 -15.16
CA ASN A 333 -27.26 6.52 -14.19
C ASN A 333 -26.63 5.77 -13.01
N ILE A 334 -25.67 4.90 -13.30
CA ILE A 334 -24.97 4.10 -12.28
C ILE A 334 -24.02 4.99 -11.48
N SER A 335 -23.14 5.74 -12.15
CA SER A 335 -22.11 6.56 -11.50
C SER A 335 -22.68 7.61 -10.54
N ARG A 336 -23.88 8.12 -10.82
CA ARG A 336 -24.57 9.05 -9.92
C ARG A 336 -24.99 8.38 -8.61
N LEU A 337 -25.40 7.12 -8.65
CA LEU A 337 -25.87 6.38 -7.48
C LEU A 337 -24.73 5.89 -6.58
N ILE A 338 -23.55 5.69 -7.19
CA ILE A 338 -22.39 5.10 -6.51
C ILE A 338 -21.23 6.08 -6.33
N ASN A 339 -21.47 7.39 -6.51
CA ASN A 339 -20.44 8.40 -6.32
C ASN A 339 -19.82 8.31 -4.90
N GLY A 340 -18.52 8.29 -4.80
CA GLY A 340 -17.79 8.10 -3.54
C GLY A 340 -17.81 6.68 -2.99
N ARG A 341 -18.26 5.69 -3.77
CA ARG A 341 -18.29 4.30 -3.32
C ARG A 341 -17.09 3.51 -3.84
N VAL A 342 -16.75 2.49 -3.08
CA VAL A 342 -15.81 1.45 -3.48
C VAL A 342 -16.62 0.21 -3.82
N ILE A 343 -16.58 -0.20 -5.08
CA ILE A 343 -17.40 -1.29 -5.60
C ILE A 343 -16.56 -2.56 -5.71
N PRO A 344 -16.88 -3.62 -4.96
CA PRO A 344 -16.22 -4.92 -5.10
C PRO A 344 -16.44 -5.51 -6.49
N ASN A 345 -15.38 -6.08 -7.05
CA ASN A 345 -15.39 -6.83 -8.29
C ASN A 345 -14.48 -8.06 -8.11
N ASP A 346 -14.78 -8.91 -7.13
CA ASP A 346 -13.81 -9.90 -6.66
C ASP A 346 -14.30 -11.34 -6.65
N ARG A 347 -15.60 -11.59 -6.57
CA ARG A 347 -16.20 -12.93 -6.39
C ARG A 347 -15.60 -13.74 -5.24
N VAL A 348 -14.89 -13.08 -4.31
CA VAL A 348 -14.24 -13.74 -3.19
C VAL A 348 -15.22 -13.89 -2.05
N PHE A 349 -15.30 -15.11 -1.50
CA PHE A 349 -16.11 -15.36 -0.33
C PHE A 349 -15.38 -14.95 0.95
N TYR A 350 -16.02 -14.09 1.71
CA TYR A 350 -15.55 -13.68 3.04
C TYR A 350 -16.62 -14.03 4.06
N PRO A 351 -16.33 -14.84 5.07
CA PRO A 351 -17.25 -15.02 6.18
C PRO A 351 -17.44 -13.67 6.89
N VAL A 352 -18.71 -13.28 7.07
CA VAL A 352 -19.05 -12.07 7.80
C VAL A 352 -18.87 -12.35 9.29
N LYS A 353 -17.87 -11.77 9.91
CA LYS A 353 -17.78 -11.71 11.37
C LYS A 353 -18.32 -10.36 11.85
N PRO A 354 -19.17 -10.33 12.87
CA PRO A 354 -19.59 -9.07 13.47
C PRO A 354 -18.35 -8.34 14.00
N ILE A 355 -18.29 -7.01 13.76
CA ILE A 355 -17.31 -6.18 14.46
C ILE A 355 -17.72 -6.15 15.92
N VAL A 356 -16.91 -6.72 16.75
CA VAL A 356 -16.88 -6.35 18.15
C VAL A 356 -15.81 -5.25 18.24
N GLY A 357 -16.24 -3.99 18.09
CA GLY A 357 -15.36 -2.85 18.37
C GLY A 357 -14.96 -2.93 19.82
N THR A 358 -13.67 -3.07 20.10
CA THR A 358 -13.17 -2.97 21.47
C THR A 358 -13.09 -1.49 21.80
N ALA A 359 -14.08 -1.01 22.57
CA ALA A 359 -13.90 0.22 23.30
C ALA A 359 -12.68 0.08 24.22
N VAL A 360 -11.86 1.10 24.28
CA VAL A 360 -10.68 1.13 25.15
C VAL A 360 -11.06 1.19 26.64
N ASP A 361 -12.35 1.36 26.94
CA ASP A 361 -12.93 1.55 28.28
C ASP A 361 -12.69 0.42 29.31
N GLY A 362 -12.00 -0.63 28.93
CA GLY A 362 -11.63 -1.72 29.84
C GLY A 362 -10.15 -1.94 29.99
N LEU A 363 -9.30 -0.99 29.58
CA LEU A 363 -7.86 -1.10 29.77
C LEU A 363 -7.52 -0.81 31.24
N THR A 364 -6.80 -1.74 31.86
CA THR A 364 -6.25 -1.58 33.21
C THR A 364 -5.23 -0.44 33.25
N GLN A 365 -4.83 -0.02 34.46
CA GLN A 365 -3.73 0.93 34.61
C GLN A 365 -2.47 0.41 33.89
N PRO A 366 -1.77 1.29 33.13
CA PRO A 366 -0.60 0.84 32.37
C PRO A 366 0.49 0.32 33.32
N ASP A 367 0.89 -0.93 33.14
CA ASP A 367 2.04 -1.49 33.85
C ASP A 367 3.29 -1.46 32.96
N VAL A 368 4.04 -0.39 33.09
CA VAL A 368 5.30 -0.20 32.36
C VAL A 368 6.51 -0.19 33.31
N LYS A 369 6.35 -0.69 34.54
CA LYS A 369 7.41 -0.72 35.55
C LYS A 369 8.66 -1.42 35.00
N GLY A 370 9.77 -0.71 35.09
CA GLY A 370 11.08 -1.20 34.64
C GLY A 370 11.26 -1.32 33.12
N LYS A 371 10.30 -0.86 32.30
CA LYS A 371 10.39 -0.89 30.83
C LYS A 371 11.15 0.31 30.28
N VAL A 372 11.78 0.12 29.13
CA VAL A 372 12.40 1.15 28.31
C VAL A 372 11.44 1.48 27.15
N ILE A 373 10.97 2.71 27.11
CA ILE A 373 9.96 3.18 26.15
C ILE A 373 10.58 4.24 25.24
N VAL A 374 10.48 4.06 23.94
CA VAL A 374 10.86 5.05 22.96
C VAL A 374 9.57 5.71 22.42
N ILE A 375 9.49 7.03 22.54
CA ILE A 375 8.40 7.83 22.00
C ILE A 375 8.95 8.57 20.81
N THR A 376 8.27 8.48 19.67
CA THR A 376 8.67 9.13 18.43
C THR A 376 7.55 10.02 17.90
N THR A 377 7.89 11.13 17.26
CA THR A 377 6.92 11.99 16.59
C THR A 377 7.47 12.55 15.29
N SER A 378 6.65 12.53 14.25
CA SER A 378 6.96 13.18 12.98
C SER A 378 6.39 14.62 12.90
N SER A 379 5.54 15.00 13.84
CA SER A 379 4.85 16.30 13.87
C SER A 379 5.51 17.28 14.84
N SER A 380 5.61 18.53 14.43
CA SER A 380 6.00 19.67 15.28
C SER A 380 4.80 20.50 15.79
N ALA A 381 3.58 20.02 15.55
CA ALA A 381 2.39 20.70 16.01
C ALA A 381 2.33 20.76 17.54
N LYS A 382 1.83 21.89 18.09
CA LYS A 382 1.75 22.11 19.55
C LYS A 382 0.99 20.97 20.24
N LYS A 383 -0.13 20.53 19.69
CA LYS A 383 -0.96 19.45 20.21
C LYS A 383 -0.17 18.14 20.36
N ASP A 384 0.60 17.76 19.34
CA ASP A 384 1.39 16.53 19.38
C ASP A 384 2.54 16.64 20.38
N SER A 385 3.13 17.84 20.49
CA SER A 385 4.13 18.11 21.53
C SER A 385 3.57 17.96 22.93
N GLU A 386 2.34 18.41 23.17
CA GLU A 386 1.64 18.26 24.46
C GLU A 386 1.33 16.78 24.75
N ARG A 387 0.87 16.03 23.74
CA ARG A 387 0.66 14.56 23.86
C ARG A 387 1.94 13.81 24.19
N VAL A 388 3.04 14.13 23.52
CA VAL A 388 4.34 13.50 23.77
C VAL A 388 4.80 13.77 25.21
N LYS A 389 4.66 15.00 25.70
CA LYS A 389 4.96 15.35 27.11
C LYS A 389 4.09 14.57 28.10
N GLU A 390 2.79 14.57 27.87
CA GLU A 390 1.85 13.88 28.74
C GLU A 390 2.13 12.37 28.78
N LEU A 391 2.39 11.78 27.60
CA LEU A 391 2.76 10.37 27.51
C LEU A 391 4.06 10.07 28.27
N GLY A 392 5.08 10.91 28.12
CA GLY A 392 6.33 10.77 28.86
C GLY A 392 6.14 10.87 30.37
N ARG A 393 5.33 11.84 30.83
CA ARG A 393 4.96 12.01 32.24
C ARG A 393 4.23 10.78 32.79
N LEU A 394 3.23 10.27 32.05
CA LEU A 394 2.48 9.07 32.42
C LEU A 394 3.38 7.82 32.48
N ALA A 395 4.27 7.64 31.52
CA ALA A 395 5.20 6.52 31.50
C ALA A 395 6.13 6.50 32.72
N ARG A 396 6.68 7.66 33.09
CA ARG A 396 7.51 7.80 34.30
C ARG A 396 6.70 7.57 35.57
N ALA A 397 5.52 8.15 35.69
CA ALA A 397 4.63 7.95 36.83
C ALA A 397 4.23 6.47 37.00
N ALA A 398 4.11 5.71 35.90
CA ALA A 398 3.85 4.28 35.91
C ALA A 398 5.12 3.43 36.08
N GLY A 399 6.27 4.03 36.40
CA GLY A 399 7.50 3.35 36.77
C GLY A 399 8.37 2.87 35.61
N ALA A 400 8.27 3.45 34.41
CA ALA A 400 9.18 3.16 33.31
C ALA A 400 10.65 3.40 33.76
N LYS A 401 11.55 2.48 33.36
CA LYS A 401 12.98 2.58 33.66
C LYS A 401 13.62 3.74 32.91
N ASP A 402 13.25 3.90 31.66
CA ASP A 402 13.77 4.95 30.79
C ASP A 402 12.71 5.37 29.76
N VAL A 403 12.68 6.65 29.44
CA VAL A 403 11.81 7.24 28.43
C VAL A 403 12.65 8.08 27.49
N ILE A 404 12.74 7.68 26.24
CA ILE A 404 13.54 8.33 25.21
C ILE A 404 12.62 8.99 24.19
N LEU A 405 12.87 10.24 23.84
CA LEU A 405 12.13 10.96 22.84
C LEU A 405 12.94 11.10 21.56
N LEU A 406 12.35 10.74 20.42
CA LEU A 406 12.90 10.97 19.09
C LEU A 406 11.92 11.83 18.28
N ALA A 407 12.40 12.91 17.71
CA ALA A 407 11.60 13.78 16.87
C ALA A 407 12.19 13.89 15.46
N HIS A 408 11.30 14.02 14.48
CA HIS A 408 11.69 14.26 13.10
C HIS A 408 12.12 15.72 12.92
N ASN A 409 13.19 15.94 12.19
CA ASN A 409 13.79 17.20 11.74
C ASN A 409 13.12 18.52 12.22
N ARG A 410 13.91 19.46 12.72
CA ARG A 410 13.48 20.81 13.11
C ARG A 410 12.46 20.91 14.26
N HIS A 411 12.18 19.80 14.92
CA HIS A 411 11.36 19.86 16.13
C HIS A 411 12.15 20.57 17.23
N ASP A 412 11.53 21.56 17.89
CA ASP A 412 12.14 22.19 19.06
C ASP A 412 12.05 21.24 20.26
N MET A 413 13.19 20.70 20.65
CA MET A 413 13.29 19.74 21.75
C MET A 413 13.58 20.39 23.10
N SER A 414 13.79 21.69 23.16
CA SER A 414 14.10 22.43 24.43
C SER A 414 13.02 22.24 25.52
N GLN A 415 11.79 22.03 25.09
CA GLN A 415 10.66 21.73 25.98
C GLN A 415 10.66 20.35 26.62
N TYR A 416 11.62 19.48 26.27
CA TYR A 416 11.74 18.09 26.75
C TYR A 416 13.06 17.82 27.46
N ASP A 417 13.69 18.85 28.05
CA ASP A 417 15.03 18.75 28.66
C ASP A 417 15.12 17.68 29.76
N GLU A 418 14.01 17.30 30.38
CA GLU A 418 13.93 16.25 31.38
C GLU A 418 14.02 14.82 30.80
N TYR A 419 13.95 14.67 29.45
CA TYR A 419 14.02 13.38 28.79
C TYR A 419 15.33 13.26 28.00
N HIS A 420 15.74 12.01 27.73
CA HIS A 420 16.77 11.78 26.73
C HIS A 420 16.16 12.00 25.34
N ASN A 421 16.43 13.16 24.75
CA ASN A 421 15.80 13.58 23.52
C ASN A 421 16.80 13.68 22.36
N HIS A 422 16.33 13.40 21.16
CA HIS A 422 17.14 13.46 19.95
C HIS A 422 16.29 13.89 18.75
N VAL A 423 16.88 14.67 17.86
CA VAL A 423 16.29 15.02 16.57
C VAL A 423 17.03 14.28 15.47
N ILE A 424 16.28 13.57 14.64
CA ILE A 424 16.83 12.77 13.54
C ILE A 424 16.02 12.99 12.26
N ASP A 425 16.62 12.72 11.13
CA ASP A 425 15.85 12.56 9.89
C ASP A 425 15.16 11.19 9.89
N MET A 426 13.86 11.16 10.18
CA MET A 426 13.09 9.93 10.18
C MET A 426 12.76 9.40 8.77
N LEU A 427 13.20 10.11 7.71
CA LEU A 427 13.15 9.62 6.33
C LEU A 427 14.46 8.94 5.89
N ASP A 428 15.51 9.06 6.71
CA ASP A 428 16.78 8.36 6.53
C ASP A 428 16.78 7.05 7.33
N GLU A 429 16.69 5.92 6.62
CA GLU A 429 16.67 4.57 7.20
C GLU A 429 17.89 4.31 8.09
N GLU A 430 19.08 4.72 7.65
CA GLU A 430 20.31 4.52 8.41
C GLU A 430 20.34 5.38 9.68
N ALA A 431 19.81 6.61 9.64
CA ALA A 431 19.73 7.46 10.82
C ALA A 431 18.80 6.85 11.87
N VAL A 432 17.64 6.35 11.47
CA VAL A 432 16.70 5.66 12.37
C VAL A 432 17.32 4.40 12.93
N HIS A 433 17.93 3.58 12.08
CA HIS A 433 18.61 2.35 12.50
C HIS A 433 19.72 2.61 13.53
N ARG A 434 20.64 3.53 13.22
CA ARG A 434 21.74 3.89 14.14
C ARG A 434 21.20 4.39 15.50
N HIS A 435 20.10 5.12 15.47
CA HIS A 435 19.52 5.69 16.68
C HIS A 435 18.87 4.66 17.59
N PHE A 436 18.05 3.76 17.04
CA PHE A 436 17.49 2.64 17.81
C PHE A 436 18.58 1.74 18.39
N ASN A 437 19.64 1.45 17.64
CA ASN A 437 20.78 0.70 18.12
C ASN A 437 21.53 1.42 19.26
N ALA A 438 21.72 2.75 19.16
CA ALA A 438 22.33 3.53 20.23
C ALA A 438 21.48 3.52 21.51
N VAL A 439 20.16 3.64 21.38
CA VAL A 439 19.22 3.51 22.52
C VAL A 439 19.32 2.12 23.12
N LYS A 440 19.27 1.07 22.32
CA LYS A 440 19.39 -0.32 22.77
C LYS A 440 20.70 -0.57 23.49
N LYS A 441 21.83 -0.09 22.94
CA LYS A 441 23.15 -0.22 23.56
C LYS A 441 23.23 0.49 24.92
N ARG A 442 22.64 1.68 25.05
CA ARG A 442 22.63 2.46 26.30
C ARG A 442 21.73 1.85 27.36
N SER A 443 20.51 1.53 27.02
CA SER A 443 19.48 1.06 27.97
C SER A 443 19.44 -0.46 28.11
N SER A 444 20.28 -1.19 27.37
CA SER A 444 20.40 -2.65 27.27
C SER A 444 19.23 -3.34 26.56
N ARG A 445 18.12 -2.64 26.34
CA ARG A 445 16.94 -3.14 25.62
C ARG A 445 16.00 -1.99 25.24
N ILE A 446 15.07 -2.29 24.38
CA ILE A 446 13.85 -1.51 24.14
C ILE A 446 12.68 -2.45 24.35
N ASP A 447 11.64 -2.03 25.09
CA ASP A 447 10.45 -2.85 25.35
C ASP A 447 9.26 -2.41 24.50
N SER A 448 9.16 -1.10 24.23
CA SER A 448 8.03 -0.55 23.47
C SER A 448 8.41 0.73 22.71
N ILE A 449 7.76 0.94 21.58
CA ILE A 449 7.90 2.13 20.75
C ILE A 449 6.50 2.71 20.52
N ILE A 450 6.33 4.02 20.74
CA ILE A 450 5.07 4.71 20.49
C ILE A 450 5.36 5.84 19.52
N HIS A 451 4.69 5.85 18.35
CA HIS A 451 4.88 6.82 17.30
C HIS A 451 3.62 7.67 17.10
N PHE A 452 3.76 8.98 17.16
CA PHE A 452 2.70 9.94 16.81
C PHE A 452 2.93 10.45 15.39
N THR A 453 1.94 10.22 14.51
CA THR A 453 2.01 10.73 13.13
C THR A 453 1.65 12.21 13.05
N GLY A 454 0.94 12.72 14.05
CA GLY A 454 0.36 14.07 14.03
C GLY A 454 -0.88 14.16 13.13
N ASP A 455 -1.35 15.38 12.98
CA ASP A 455 -2.51 15.73 12.17
C ASP A 455 -2.12 16.65 11.01
N TYR A 456 -3.03 16.85 10.06
CA TYR A 456 -2.90 17.87 9.03
C TYR A 456 -4.16 18.73 8.95
N ASP A 457 -4.09 19.85 8.22
CA ASP A 457 -5.24 20.72 8.01
C ASP A 457 -6.27 20.10 7.06
N TYR A 458 -7.28 19.48 7.62
CA TYR A 458 -8.38 18.86 6.85
C TYR A 458 -9.25 19.88 6.11
N ASN A 459 -9.16 21.19 6.42
CA ASN A 459 -9.93 22.22 5.74
C ASN A 459 -9.40 22.49 4.34
N THR A 460 -8.10 22.28 4.11
CA THR A 460 -7.49 22.42 2.78
C THR A 460 -7.94 21.27 1.88
N PRO A 461 -8.57 21.56 0.72
CA PRO A 461 -8.96 20.51 -0.23
C PRO A 461 -7.74 19.72 -0.72
N LEU A 462 -7.86 18.39 -0.74
CA LEU A 462 -6.81 17.54 -1.30
C LEU A 462 -6.55 17.88 -2.78
N SER A 463 -7.60 18.18 -3.53
CA SER A 463 -7.52 18.58 -4.94
C SER A 463 -6.80 19.90 -5.20
N SER A 464 -6.52 20.70 -4.16
CA SER A 464 -5.80 21.97 -4.26
C SER A 464 -4.36 21.91 -3.76
N LEU A 465 -3.92 20.79 -3.18
CA LEU A 465 -2.56 20.63 -2.71
C LEU A 465 -1.55 20.62 -3.86
N SER A 466 -0.45 21.30 -3.66
CA SER A 466 0.74 21.14 -4.51
C SER A 466 1.34 19.73 -4.32
N ARG A 467 2.11 19.28 -5.29
CA ARG A 467 2.82 18.00 -5.20
C ARG A 467 3.70 17.94 -3.95
N LYS A 468 4.42 19.01 -3.63
CA LYS A 468 5.26 19.08 -2.42
C LYS A 468 4.46 18.90 -1.13
N GLN A 469 3.27 19.52 -1.04
CA GLN A 469 2.39 19.36 0.12
C GLN A 469 1.86 17.92 0.22
N TRP A 470 1.45 17.34 -0.89
CA TRP A 470 1.01 15.94 -0.94
C TRP A 470 2.13 14.98 -0.51
N ASP A 471 3.33 15.12 -1.09
CA ASP A 471 4.47 14.26 -0.75
C ASP A 471 4.83 14.36 0.74
N ALA A 472 4.76 15.56 1.33
CA ALA A 472 4.98 15.74 2.77
C ALA A 472 3.93 14.98 3.63
N LEU A 473 2.67 14.92 3.20
CA LEU A 473 1.65 14.14 3.89
C LEU A 473 1.91 12.63 3.76
N VAL A 474 2.30 12.18 2.57
CA VAL A 474 2.66 10.77 2.33
C VAL A 474 3.88 10.38 3.16
N ASP A 475 4.90 11.23 3.22
CA ASP A 475 6.08 11.02 4.06
C ASP A 475 5.66 10.87 5.53
N ASN A 476 4.87 11.79 6.03
CA ASN A 476 4.49 11.85 7.44
C ASN A 476 3.58 10.68 7.87
N PHE A 477 2.59 10.35 7.06
CA PHE A 477 1.55 9.39 7.45
C PHE A 477 1.78 7.96 6.94
N ILE A 478 2.70 7.75 6.02
CA ILE A 478 2.95 6.42 5.44
C ILE A 478 4.42 6.01 5.56
N TYR A 479 5.37 6.84 5.10
CA TYR A 479 6.78 6.44 5.08
C TYR A 479 7.42 6.41 6.46
N ILE A 480 7.24 7.46 7.25
CA ILE A 480 7.81 7.50 8.61
C ILE A 480 7.24 6.40 9.49
N PRO A 481 5.92 6.21 9.61
CA PRO A 481 5.37 5.06 10.34
C PRO A 481 5.88 3.72 9.85
N GLY A 482 6.03 3.56 8.52
CA GLY A 482 6.60 2.35 7.92
C GLY A 482 8.03 2.10 8.35
N LEU A 483 8.87 3.13 8.32
CA LEU A 483 10.28 3.05 8.70
C LEU A 483 10.45 2.83 10.20
N ILE A 484 9.71 3.56 11.03
CA ILE A 484 9.71 3.37 12.49
C ILE A 484 9.27 1.96 12.86
N THR A 485 8.28 1.40 12.15
CA THR A 485 7.85 0.02 12.38
C THR A 485 8.95 -0.98 12.00
N LYS A 486 9.55 -0.83 10.82
CA LYS A 486 10.62 -1.72 10.35
C LYS A 486 11.80 -1.73 11.30
N GLU A 487 12.35 -0.55 11.58
CA GLU A 487 13.53 -0.42 12.43
C GLU A 487 13.20 -0.69 13.91
N GLY A 488 11.98 -0.40 14.31
CA GLY A 488 11.47 -0.75 15.64
C GLY A 488 11.42 -2.27 15.87
N VAL A 489 10.93 -3.04 14.91
CA VAL A 489 10.95 -4.52 14.98
C VAL A 489 12.39 -5.04 15.04
N ASN A 490 13.29 -4.48 14.23
CA ASN A 490 14.70 -4.83 14.29
C ASN A 490 15.31 -4.53 15.67
N ALA A 491 14.97 -3.41 16.27
CA ALA A 491 15.47 -3.01 17.59
C ALA A 491 14.89 -3.85 18.75
N LEU A 492 13.64 -4.28 18.62
CA LEU A 492 12.98 -5.17 19.59
C LEU A 492 13.47 -6.63 19.50
N ALA A 493 14.06 -7.01 18.37
CA ALA A 493 14.63 -8.33 18.18
C ALA A 493 15.96 -8.49 18.96
N PRO A 494 16.36 -9.74 19.35
CA PRO A 494 17.67 -10.01 19.88
C PRO A 494 18.80 -9.59 18.95
N ASP A 495 19.98 -9.30 19.49
CA ASP A 495 21.12 -8.91 18.67
C ASP A 495 21.49 -10.01 17.67
N GLY A 496 21.78 -9.62 16.43
CA GLY A 496 22.03 -10.53 15.32
C GLY A 496 20.79 -11.10 14.64
N ALA A 497 19.58 -10.77 15.10
CA ALA A 497 18.32 -11.22 14.49
C ALA A 497 18.06 -10.61 13.11
N ILE A 498 18.74 -9.52 12.75
CA ILE A 498 18.52 -8.77 11.49
C ILE A 498 18.85 -9.61 10.24
N GLN A 499 19.79 -10.56 10.34
CA GLN A 499 20.26 -11.34 9.19
C GLN A 499 19.61 -12.72 9.03
N GLU A 500 18.88 -13.21 10.04
CA GLU A 500 18.27 -14.54 10.01
C GLU A 500 16.82 -14.49 10.52
N PRO A 501 15.82 -14.80 9.68
CA PRO A 501 14.39 -14.75 10.05
C PRO A 501 14.05 -15.59 11.29
N ILE A 502 14.76 -16.70 11.50
CA ILE A 502 14.56 -17.65 12.61
C ILE A 502 14.74 -16.97 13.99
N LYS A 503 15.55 -15.92 14.07
CA LYS A 503 15.84 -15.21 15.34
C LYS A 503 14.71 -14.30 15.80
N PHE A 504 13.75 -13.95 14.96
CA PHE A 504 12.56 -13.19 15.37
C PHE A 504 11.61 -14.00 16.27
N LYS A 505 11.70 -15.33 16.24
CA LYS A 505 10.80 -16.22 16.99
C LYS A 505 10.72 -15.93 18.50
N ASP A 506 11.81 -15.48 19.09
CA ASP A 506 11.87 -15.15 20.51
C ASP A 506 11.75 -13.64 20.80
N SER A 507 11.52 -12.84 19.78
CA SER A 507 11.38 -11.40 19.91
C SER A 507 10.05 -11.04 20.56
N LYS A 508 10.11 -10.11 21.51
CA LYS A 508 8.94 -9.59 22.23
C LYS A 508 8.98 -8.07 22.26
N GLY A 509 7.84 -7.45 22.21
CA GLY A 509 7.71 -6.01 22.36
C GLY A 509 6.46 -5.48 21.69
N VAL A 510 6.26 -4.20 21.82
CA VAL A 510 5.08 -3.54 21.29
C VAL A 510 5.49 -2.28 20.52
N ILE A 511 4.88 -2.10 19.36
CA ILE A 511 4.91 -0.84 18.63
C ILE A 511 3.48 -0.32 18.58
N VAL A 512 3.28 0.95 18.91
CA VAL A 512 2.00 1.64 18.83
C VAL A 512 2.13 2.80 17.87
N ILE A 513 1.33 2.83 16.83
CA ILE A 513 1.17 4.00 15.97
C ILE A 513 -0.09 4.73 16.42
N VAL A 514 0.05 5.99 16.79
CA VAL A 514 -1.07 6.90 17.00
C VAL A 514 -1.25 7.68 15.70
N GLY A 515 -2.26 7.29 14.94
CA GLY A 515 -2.55 7.86 13.63
C GLY A 515 -3.26 9.22 13.72
N PRO A 516 -3.56 9.86 12.58
CA PRO A 516 -4.22 11.15 12.57
C PRO A 516 -5.62 11.08 13.18
N ASP A 517 -5.97 12.11 13.96
CA ASP A 517 -7.30 12.24 14.55
C ASP A 517 -8.40 12.39 13.49
N ALA A 518 -9.61 12.02 13.83
CA ALA A 518 -10.76 12.43 13.03
C ALA A 518 -11.05 13.92 13.23
N PRO A 519 -11.60 14.61 12.21
CA PRO A 519 -11.95 16.02 12.31
C PRO A 519 -12.93 16.30 13.45
N VAL A 520 -12.78 17.46 14.09
CA VAL A 520 -13.54 17.91 15.24
C VAL A 520 -14.57 18.97 14.83
N GLY A 521 -15.75 18.97 15.42
CA GLY A 521 -16.76 19.99 15.21
C GLY A 521 -18.20 19.51 15.45
N LYS A 522 -19.09 20.40 15.84
CA LYS A 522 -20.51 20.09 16.12
C LYS A 522 -21.29 19.51 14.93
N LYS A 523 -20.78 19.68 13.70
CA LYS A 523 -21.28 19.05 12.47
C LYS A 523 -20.08 18.66 11.63
N ILE A 524 -19.57 17.47 11.85
CA ILE A 524 -18.53 16.91 10.98
C ILE A 524 -19.13 16.70 9.60
N SER A 525 -18.66 17.45 8.61
CA SER A 525 -19.05 17.18 7.24
C SER A 525 -18.45 15.85 6.80
N GLY A 526 -19.19 15.06 6.03
CA GLY A 526 -18.67 13.83 5.43
C GLY A 526 -17.39 14.08 4.62
N LEU A 527 -17.25 15.26 4.06
CA LEU A 527 -16.06 15.73 3.34
C LEU A 527 -14.80 15.75 4.22
N LEU A 528 -14.84 16.39 5.40
CA LEU A 528 -13.67 16.47 6.29
C LEU A 528 -13.27 15.08 6.79
N ARG A 529 -14.26 14.24 7.10
CA ARG A 529 -14.01 12.85 7.49
C ARG A 529 -13.37 12.06 6.36
N ALA A 530 -13.88 12.17 5.14
CA ALA A 530 -13.32 11.48 3.98
C ALA A 530 -11.86 11.88 3.71
N ARG A 531 -11.50 13.16 3.91
CA ARG A 531 -10.11 13.61 3.80
C ARG A 531 -9.21 12.98 4.86
N ALA A 532 -9.65 12.95 6.12
CA ALA A 532 -8.91 12.32 7.21
C ALA A 532 -8.71 10.81 6.94
N ASP A 533 -9.72 10.15 6.42
CA ASP A 533 -9.70 8.71 6.20
C ASP A 533 -8.74 8.28 5.08
N VAL A 534 -8.22 9.16 4.22
CA VAL A 534 -7.22 8.80 3.21
C VAL A 534 -6.00 8.14 3.85
N PHE A 535 -5.40 8.79 4.85
CA PHE A 535 -4.20 8.26 5.52
C PHE A 535 -4.53 7.23 6.60
N ARG A 536 -5.67 7.38 7.29
CA ARG A 536 -6.18 6.34 8.20
C ARG A 536 -6.45 5.04 7.46
N GLY A 537 -6.95 5.14 6.21
CA GLY A 537 -7.17 4.02 5.30
C GLY A 537 -5.88 3.35 4.80
N ALA A 538 -4.74 4.04 4.84
CA ALA A 538 -3.44 3.43 4.61
C ALA A 538 -2.94 2.63 5.82
N LEU A 539 -3.06 3.22 7.02
CA LEU A 539 -2.50 2.64 8.25
C LEU A 539 -3.21 1.36 8.70
N ARG A 540 -4.52 1.26 8.47
CA ARG A 540 -5.30 0.07 8.88
C ARG A 540 -4.82 -1.22 8.20
N PRO A 541 -4.85 -1.37 6.86
CA PRO A 541 -4.37 -2.59 6.21
C PRO A 541 -2.86 -2.76 6.38
N TYR A 542 -2.09 -1.68 6.52
CA TYR A 542 -0.69 -1.73 6.88
C TYR A 542 -0.50 -2.49 8.21
N THR A 543 -1.19 -2.06 9.26
CA THR A 543 -1.11 -2.68 10.60
C THR A 543 -1.51 -4.15 10.56
N ALA A 544 -2.58 -4.49 9.85
CA ALA A 544 -3.03 -5.87 9.72
C ALA A 544 -1.99 -6.74 8.99
N THR A 545 -1.40 -6.25 7.89
CA THR A 545 -0.38 -6.97 7.12
C THR A 545 0.89 -7.21 7.95
N VAL A 546 1.38 -6.18 8.64
CA VAL A 546 2.56 -6.30 9.50
C VAL A 546 2.35 -7.33 10.61
N ASN A 547 1.22 -7.28 11.31
CA ASN A 547 0.95 -8.25 12.38
C ASN A 547 0.85 -9.68 11.85
N GLN A 548 0.28 -9.88 10.67
CA GLN A 548 0.24 -11.20 10.06
C GLN A 548 1.65 -11.69 9.70
N GLU A 549 2.50 -10.82 9.15
CA GLU A 549 3.89 -11.19 8.86
C GLU A 549 4.66 -11.50 10.15
N LEU A 550 4.48 -10.70 11.20
CA LEU A 550 5.11 -10.93 12.50
C LEU A 550 4.70 -12.29 13.10
N SER A 551 3.41 -12.59 13.12
CA SER A 551 2.91 -13.82 13.76
C SER A 551 3.10 -15.07 12.91
N ASP A 552 2.63 -15.04 11.66
CA ASP A 552 2.49 -16.25 10.84
C ASP A 552 3.74 -16.58 10.05
N VAL A 553 4.58 -15.58 9.79
CA VAL A 553 5.77 -15.71 8.95
C VAL A 553 7.04 -15.71 9.80
N LEU A 554 7.20 -14.68 10.64
CA LEU A 554 8.39 -14.53 11.47
C LEU A 554 8.31 -15.26 12.83
N GLY A 555 7.11 -15.75 13.20
CA GLY A 555 6.89 -16.42 14.48
C GLY A 555 7.19 -15.55 15.69
N SER A 556 7.11 -14.24 15.53
CA SER A 556 7.43 -13.22 16.53
C SER A 556 6.25 -12.94 17.47
N SER A 557 6.57 -12.64 18.72
CA SER A 557 5.60 -12.13 19.69
C SER A 557 5.53 -10.60 19.74
N ILE A 558 6.23 -9.90 18.84
CA ILE A 558 6.08 -8.45 18.66
C ILE A 558 4.68 -8.17 18.10
N ARG A 559 4.07 -7.07 18.58
CA ARG A 559 2.76 -6.61 18.10
C ARG A 559 2.83 -5.15 17.67
N LEU A 560 2.20 -4.86 16.54
CA LEU A 560 1.93 -3.51 16.08
C LEU A 560 0.48 -3.16 16.36
N TYR A 561 0.25 -2.07 17.08
CA TYR A 561 -1.08 -1.53 17.34
C TYR A 561 -1.25 -0.18 16.65
N LEU A 562 -2.45 0.07 16.15
CA LEU A 562 -2.87 1.35 15.59
C LEU A 562 -3.95 1.95 16.51
N VAL A 563 -3.71 3.15 16.98
CA VAL A 563 -4.67 3.97 17.74
C VAL A 563 -5.17 5.06 16.82
N LEU A 564 -6.48 5.14 16.63
CA LEU A 564 -7.17 6.16 15.86
C LEU A 564 -8.15 6.88 16.78
N ALA A 565 -7.92 8.16 17.00
CA ALA A 565 -8.84 8.97 17.77
C ALA A 565 -9.88 9.64 16.85
N GLY A 566 -11.10 9.77 17.36
CA GLY A 566 -12.18 10.43 16.68
C GLY A 566 -13.38 10.54 17.58
N ASN A 567 -14.29 11.43 17.25
CA ASN A 567 -15.50 11.59 18.01
C ASN A 567 -16.70 11.68 17.06
N SER A 568 -17.69 10.77 17.23
CA SER A 568 -18.95 10.80 16.50
C SER A 568 -19.78 12.04 16.82
N GLU A 569 -19.53 12.68 17.97
CA GLU A 569 -20.24 13.87 18.45
C GLU A 569 -19.52 15.19 18.09
N GLY A 570 -18.37 15.13 17.44
CA GLY A 570 -17.60 16.30 17.01
C GLY A 570 -16.92 17.05 18.15
N LEU A 571 -16.69 16.38 19.28
CA LEU A 571 -15.87 16.91 20.38
C LEU A 571 -14.39 16.62 20.13
N GLU A 572 -13.50 17.42 20.68
CA GLU A 572 -12.09 17.13 20.63
C GLU A 572 -11.79 15.79 21.29
N PRO A 573 -10.94 14.94 20.67
CA PRO A 573 -10.47 13.74 21.32
C PRO A 573 -9.78 14.09 22.64
N ASP A 574 -10.05 13.30 23.68
CA ASP A 574 -9.39 13.45 24.97
C ASP A 574 -7.93 12.98 24.84
N ASP A 575 -7.00 13.94 24.81
CA ASP A 575 -5.57 13.66 24.70
C ASP A 575 -5.05 12.80 25.86
N GLY A 576 -5.62 12.95 27.05
CA GLY A 576 -5.31 12.09 28.20
C GLY A 576 -5.71 10.64 27.95
N LYS A 577 -6.88 10.41 27.37
CA LYS A 577 -7.32 9.05 27.00
C LYS A 577 -6.45 8.46 25.90
N ILE A 578 -6.06 9.25 24.89
CA ILE A 578 -5.17 8.79 23.82
C ILE A 578 -3.83 8.35 24.40
N CYS A 579 -3.21 9.19 25.21
CA CYS A 579 -1.92 8.89 25.84
C CYS A 579 -2.00 7.68 26.77
N HIS A 580 -3.05 7.61 27.59
CA HIS A 580 -3.27 6.49 28.50
C HIS A 580 -3.48 5.18 27.73
N SER A 581 -4.26 5.21 26.65
CA SER A 581 -4.50 4.04 25.80
C SER A 581 -3.25 3.57 25.09
N ALA A 582 -2.49 4.50 24.49
CA ALA A 582 -1.21 4.19 23.84
C ALA A 582 -0.21 3.56 24.83
N LEU A 583 -0.12 4.11 26.04
CA LEU A 583 0.75 3.56 27.09
C LEU A 583 0.28 2.19 27.59
N ASN A 584 -1.02 2.00 27.72
CA ASN A 584 -1.59 0.72 28.12
C ASN A 584 -1.30 -0.37 27.08
N LEU A 585 -1.46 -0.06 25.79
CA LEU A 585 -1.06 -0.98 24.72
C LEU A 585 0.45 -1.28 24.77
N ALA A 586 1.28 -0.24 24.95
CA ALA A 586 2.73 -0.38 25.08
C ALA A 586 3.14 -1.19 26.32
N SER A 587 2.30 -1.29 27.35
CA SER A 587 2.51 -2.17 28.50
C SER A 587 2.44 -3.67 28.15
N GLY A 588 1.91 -4.01 26.96
CA GLY A 588 1.68 -5.39 26.56
C GLY A 588 0.39 -6.00 27.11
N ALA A 589 -0.46 -5.22 27.79
CA ALA A 589 -1.71 -5.70 28.35
C ALA A 589 -2.66 -6.30 27.29
N ALA A 590 -2.58 -5.82 26.05
CA ALA A 590 -3.39 -6.28 24.94
C ALA A 590 -2.79 -7.47 24.13
N LEU A 591 -1.62 -7.99 24.50
CA LEU A 591 -0.95 -9.09 23.76
C LEU A 591 -1.80 -10.37 23.64
N LYS A 592 -2.79 -10.54 24.51
CA LYS A 592 -3.73 -11.67 24.48
C LYS A 592 -4.95 -11.42 23.58
N ARG A 593 -5.10 -10.22 23.03
CA ARG A 593 -6.22 -9.84 22.14
C ARG A 593 -5.79 -9.96 20.69
N ASN A 594 -6.70 -10.41 19.83
CA ASN A 594 -6.43 -10.51 18.39
C ASN A 594 -6.60 -9.17 17.66
N GLU A 595 -7.12 -8.14 18.34
CA GLU A 595 -7.36 -6.83 17.75
C GLU A 595 -6.06 -6.02 17.71
N ALA A 596 -5.83 -5.37 16.59
CA ALA A 596 -4.66 -4.54 16.37
C ALA A 596 -5.01 -3.05 16.16
N ILE A 597 -6.29 -2.72 15.97
CA ILE A 597 -6.76 -1.36 15.70
C ILE A 597 -7.73 -0.96 16.81
N PHE A 598 -7.43 0.16 17.47
CA PHE A 598 -8.19 0.69 18.58
C PHE A 598 -8.72 2.07 18.24
N TYR A 599 -10.01 2.26 18.45
CA TYR A 599 -10.70 3.53 18.24
C TYR A 599 -10.99 4.16 19.60
N ILE A 600 -10.57 5.41 19.76
CA ILE A 600 -10.81 6.21 20.97
C ILE A 600 -11.86 7.26 20.66
N ASP A 601 -12.90 7.34 21.48
CA ASP A 601 -14.00 8.31 21.38
C ASP A 601 -14.72 8.32 20.01
N GLU A 602 -14.64 7.25 19.24
CA GLU A 602 -15.46 7.09 18.00
C GLU A 602 -16.90 6.62 18.29
N GLY A 603 -17.44 6.95 19.48
CA GLY A 603 -18.83 6.75 19.88
C GLY A 603 -19.54 5.64 19.13
N ARG A 604 -19.41 4.41 19.59
CA ARG A 604 -20.38 3.35 19.28
C ARG A 604 -21.23 3.15 20.52
N LYS A 605 -22.47 3.63 20.44
CA LYS A 605 -23.55 3.08 21.24
C LYS A 605 -23.97 1.74 20.67
#